data_99cace418b3c8366738818b42903aad9
#
_entry.id   99cace418b3c8366738818b42903aad9
#
_cell.length_a   1.000
_cell.length_b   1.000
_cell.length_c   1.000
_cell.angle_alpha   90.00
_cell.angle_beta   90.00
_cell.angle_gamma   90.00
#
_symmetry.space_group_name_H-M   'P 1'
#
loop_
_entity.id
_entity.type
_entity.pdbx_description
1 polymer ?
#
loop_
_entity_poly.entity_id
_entity_poly.type
_entity_poly.pdbx_seq_one_letter_code
_entity_poly.pdbx_strand_id
1 'polypeptide(L)'
;MTGQAKPRAARKTTNGAAGTPLLRPLNPVRRRTEEVVERIAAQITEGRLPAGARLPTEQAMMAAMGVSRTVVREAIAALRARGLVTTRQGAGAFVNSEPDQQPYAIDPDGLGSLGSVIEILELRTAVEMEAAAIASERATAAQIRAIAKAAATFSRAIANGDRAVKEDFDFHFAIAVATQNARFVGFLEFLGGLIIPRQSIRTFDGKAELQKRYLESIEKEHQVIVNAISARSPRKARDAMRRHLLNGKERYKQLSVDPVQ
;
A
#
# COMPACT_ATOMS: atom_id res chain seq x y z
N MET A 1 -12.23 -81.29 -24.25
CA MET A 1 -11.72 -80.28 -25.20
C MET A 1 -11.80 -78.91 -24.57
N THR A 2 -10.74 -78.49 -24.23
CA THR A 2 -10.14 -77.37 -23.61
C THR A 2 -10.50 -76.01 -24.28
N GLY A 3 -11.08 -75.07 -23.55
CA GLY A 3 -11.31 -73.70 -23.95
C GLY A 3 -10.73 -72.76 -22.89
N GLN A 4 -9.54 -72.24 -23.19
CA GLN A 4 -8.82 -71.30 -22.33
C GLN A 4 -9.47 -69.95 -22.34
N ALA A 5 -9.75 -69.38 -21.14
CA ALA A 5 -10.14 -67.96 -20.92
C ALA A 5 -8.87 -67.15 -20.82
N LYS A 6 -8.76 -66.08 -21.62
CA LYS A 6 -7.74 -65.01 -21.52
C LYS A 6 -8.04 -64.06 -20.36
N PRO A 7 -7.04 -63.59 -19.63
CA PRO A 7 -7.24 -62.60 -18.56
C PRO A 7 -7.45 -61.21 -19.13
N ARG A 8 -8.42 -60.51 -18.54
CA ARG A 8 -8.80 -59.12 -18.82
C ARG A 8 -7.82 -58.15 -18.14
N ALA A 9 -7.14 -57.35 -18.96
CA ALA A 9 -6.19 -56.32 -18.50
C ALA A 9 -6.88 -55.25 -17.65
N ALA A 10 -6.33 -55.00 -16.47
CA ALA A 10 -6.77 -53.91 -15.57
C ALA A 10 -6.36 -52.55 -16.16
N ARG A 11 -7.36 -51.70 -16.35
CA ARG A 11 -7.20 -50.32 -16.79
C ARG A 11 -6.77 -49.49 -15.57
N LYS A 12 -5.48 -49.03 -15.54
CA LYS A 12 -5.00 -48.05 -14.58
C LYS A 12 -5.67 -46.72 -14.87
N THR A 13 -6.54 -46.27 -13.96
CA THR A 13 -7.03 -44.91 -13.91
C THR A 13 -5.96 -44.02 -13.25
N THR A 14 -5.25 -43.28 -14.07
CA THR A 14 -4.39 -42.18 -13.57
C THR A 14 -5.30 -41.01 -13.14
N ASN A 15 -5.45 -40.87 -11.86
CA ASN A 15 -6.13 -39.70 -11.23
C ASN A 15 -5.19 -38.51 -11.33
N GLY A 16 -5.33 -37.69 -12.38
CA GLY A 16 -4.65 -36.44 -12.53
C GLY A 16 -5.25 -35.44 -11.52
N ALA A 17 -4.49 -35.07 -10.49
CA ALA A 17 -4.82 -33.99 -9.62
C ALA A 17 -4.89 -32.69 -10.44
N ALA A 18 -6.10 -32.24 -10.75
CA ALA A 18 -6.34 -30.92 -11.30
C ALA A 18 -5.96 -29.89 -10.23
N GLY A 19 -4.82 -29.26 -10.40
CA GLY A 19 -4.38 -28.16 -9.56
C GLY A 19 -5.43 -27.04 -9.55
N THR A 20 -5.89 -26.66 -8.38
CA THR A 20 -6.81 -25.51 -8.17
C THR A 20 -6.15 -24.29 -8.78
N PRO A 21 -6.81 -23.55 -9.69
CA PRO A 21 -6.20 -22.37 -10.29
C PRO A 21 -5.92 -21.33 -9.20
N LEU A 22 -4.67 -20.87 -9.17
CA LEU A 22 -4.17 -19.86 -8.22
C LEU A 22 -4.87 -18.49 -8.33
N LEU A 23 -5.56 -18.23 -9.44
CA LEU A 23 -6.29 -16.99 -9.71
C LEU A 23 -7.78 -17.28 -9.86
N ARG A 24 -8.57 -16.76 -8.93
CA ARG A 24 -10.03 -16.76 -9.05
C ARG A 24 -10.50 -15.52 -9.82
N PRO A 25 -11.61 -15.61 -10.58
CA PRO A 25 -12.20 -14.44 -11.23
C PRO A 25 -12.49 -13.34 -10.20
N LEU A 26 -12.23 -12.09 -10.57
CA LEU A 26 -12.62 -10.94 -9.74
C LEU A 26 -14.13 -10.89 -9.59
N ASN A 27 -14.61 -10.57 -8.40
CA ASN A 27 -16.04 -10.51 -8.12
C ASN A 27 -16.66 -9.29 -8.85
N PRO A 28 -17.55 -9.48 -9.83
CA PRO A 28 -18.20 -8.37 -10.55
C PRO A 28 -19.06 -7.48 -9.63
N VAL A 29 -19.47 -7.99 -8.47
CA VAL A 29 -20.22 -7.23 -7.46
C VAL A 29 -19.36 -6.10 -6.89
N ARG A 30 -18.07 -6.34 -6.61
CA ARG A 30 -17.14 -5.34 -6.06
C ARG A 30 -16.98 -4.14 -6.99
N ARG A 31 -16.86 -4.37 -8.30
CA ARG A 31 -16.75 -3.30 -9.29
C ARG A 31 -18.01 -2.42 -9.34
N ARG A 32 -19.20 -3.01 -9.25
CA ARG A 32 -20.47 -2.28 -9.21
C ARG A 32 -20.64 -1.51 -7.90
N THR A 33 -20.17 -2.03 -6.78
CA THR A 33 -20.16 -1.33 -5.50
C THR A 33 -19.33 -0.05 -5.59
N GLU A 34 -18.12 -0.13 -6.16
CA GLU A 34 -17.24 1.01 -6.39
C GLU A 34 -17.87 2.07 -7.28
N GLU A 35 -18.51 1.68 -8.40
CA GLU A 35 -19.24 2.60 -9.29
C GLU A 35 -20.38 3.34 -8.57
N VAL A 36 -21.13 2.65 -7.71
CA VAL A 36 -22.19 3.27 -6.91
C VAL A 36 -21.62 4.26 -5.90
N VAL A 37 -20.52 3.90 -5.22
CA VAL A 37 -19.84 4.77 -4.25
C VAL A 37 -19.36 6.05 -4.93
N GLU A 38 -18.64 5.96 -6.06
CA GLU A 38 -18.12 7.12 -6.76
C GLU A 38 -19.25 8.03 -7.29
N ARG A 39 -20.32 7.44 -7.81
CA ARG A 39 -21.46 8.22 -8.30
C ARG A 39 -22.18 9.01 -7.20
N ILE A 40 -22.33 8.42 -6.01
CA ILE A 40 -22.95 9.12 -4.87
C ILE A 40 -21.98 10.16 -4.30
N ALA A 41 -20.69 9.82 -4.15
CA ALA A 41 -19.66 10.74 -3.70
C ALA A 41 -19.56 11.98 -4.58
N ALA A 42 -19.57 11.82 -5.91
CA ALA A 42 -19.61 12.94 -6.85
C ALA A 42 -20.83 13.84 -6.63
N GLN A 43 -22.01 13.29 -6.39
CA GLN A 43 -23.22 14.11 -6.13
C GLN A 43 -23.14 14.89 -4.82
N ILE A 44 -22.46 14.34 -3.81
CA ILE A 44 -22.19 15.04 -2.54
C ILE A 44 -21.19 16.19 -2.80
N THR A 45 -20.07 15.91 -3.45
CA THR A 45 -19.02 16.89 -3.73
C THR A 45 -19.50 18.03 -4.64
N GLU A 46 -20.35 17.74 -5.61
CA GLU A 46 -20.96 18.72 -6.51
C GLU A 46 -22.15 19.48 -5.88
N GLY A 47 -22.49 19.20 -4.63
CA GLY A 47 -23.55 19.84 -3.88
C GLY A 47 -24.98 19.46 -4.29
N ARG A 48 -25.16 18.48 -5.20
CA ARG A 48 -26.48 17.96 -5.57
C ARG A 48 -27.16 17.19 -4.45
N LEU A 49 -26.36 16.58 -3.57
CA LEU A 49 -26.77 16.05 -2.28
C LEU A 49 -26.15 16.90 -1.18
N PRO A 50 -26.85 17.93 -0.69
CA PRO A 50 -26.27 18.86 0.29
C PRO A 50 -26.09 18.18 1.66
N ALA A 51 -25.25 18.81 2.49
CA ALA A 51 -25.02 18.38 3.86
C ALA A 51 -26.35 18.21 4.63
N GLY A 52 -26.47 17.12 5.37
CA GLY A 52 -27.70 16.75 6.10
C GLY A 52 -28.80 16.14 5.23
N ALA A 53 -28.66 16.13 3.89
CA ALA A 53 -29.66 15.53 3.02
C ALA A 53 -29.78 14.03 3.27
N ARG A 54 -30.99 13.52 3.17
CA ARG A 54 -31.24 12.09 3.25
C ARG A 54 -30.93 11.47 1.89
N LEU A 55 -30.14 10.38 1.87
CA LEU A 55 -29.95 9.57 0.67
C LEU A 55 -31.28 8.93 0.22
N PRO A 56 -31.46 8.67 -1.08
CA PRO A 56 -32.57 7.85 -1.56
C PRO A 56 -32.61 6.50 -0.82
N THR A 57 -33.80 5.91 -0.72
CA THR A 57 -33.93 4.60 -0.08
C THR A 57 -33.14 3.52 -0.84
N GLU A 58 -32.76 2.43 -0.16
CA GLU A 58 -32.09 1.29 -0.82
C GLU A 58 -32.86 0.85 -2.07
N GLN A 59 -34.21 0.78 -1.95
CA GLN A 59 -35.08 0.37 -3.06
C GLN A 59 -35.02 1.37 -4.24
N ALA A 60 -35.04 2.66 -3.94
CA ALA A 60 -34.92 3.69 -4.98
C ALA A 60 -33.55 3.66 -5.66
N MET A 61 -32.46 3.45 -4.89
CA MET A 61 -31.12 3.31 -5.45
C MET A 61 -30.98 2.05 -6.32
N MET A 62 -31.55 0.93 -5.88
CA MET A 62 -31.57 -0.31 -6.67
C MET A 62 -32.27 -0.08 -8.02
N ALA A 63 -33.44 0.56 -8.00
CA ALA A 63 -34.21 0.84 -9.21
C ALA A 63 -33.49 1.83 -10.15
N ALA A 64 -32.92 2.91 -9.60
CA ALA A 64 -32.26 3.96 -10.38
C ALA A 64 -30.93 3.51 -11.00
N MET A 65 -30.18 2.64 -10.33
CA MET A 65 -28.83 2.22 -10.76
C MET A 65 -28.77 0.80 -11.31
N GLY A 66 -29.88 0.05 -11.29
CA GLY A 66 -29.92 -1.31 -11.81
C GLY A 66 -29.04 -2.31 -11.06
N VAL A 67 -28.86 -2.12 -9.74
CA VAL A 67 -27.98 -2.93 -8.91
C VAL A 67 -28.74 -3.70 -7.84
N SER A 68 -28.10 -4.76 -7.29
CA SER A 68 -28.69 -5.55 -6.22
C SER A 68 -28.68 -4.81 -4.88
N ARG A 69 -29.51 -5.26 -3.94
CA ARG A 69 -29.55 -4.76 -2.55
C ARG A 69 -28.19 -4.88 -1.87
N THR A 70 -27.46 -5.98 -2.11
CA THR A 70 -26.12 -6.20 -1.56
C THR A 70 -25.17 -5.10 -2.00
N VAL A 71 -25.13 -4.78 -3.29
CA VAL A 71 -24.29 -3.69 -3.84
C VAL A 71 -24.61 -2.35 -3.19
N VAL A 72 -25.91 -2.01 -3.04
CA VAL A 72 -26.32 -0.75 -2.40
C VAL A 72 -25.88 -0.70 -0.93
N ARG A 73 -26.07 -1.77 -0.17
CA ARG A 73 -25.69 -1.81 1.23
C ARG A 73 -24.18 -1.73 1.43
N GLU A 74 -23.41 -2.43 0.60
CA GLU A 74 -21.95 -2.32 0.60
C GLU A 74 -21.48 -0.91 0.23
N ALA A 75 -22.12 -0.27 -0.76
CA ALA A 75 -21.80 1.10 -1.12
C ALA A 75 -22.10 2.09 0.02
N ILE A 76 -23.24 1.96 0.70
CA ILE A 76 -23.57 2.79 1.89
C ILE A 76 -22.54 2.55 3.00
N ALA A 77 -22.14 1.30 3.24
CA ALA A 77 -21.09 0.99 4.22
C ALA A 77 -19.75 1.62 3.86
N ALA A 78 -19.35 1.57 2.60
CA ALA A 78 -18.14 2.22 2.10
C ALA A 78 -18.20 3.75 2.20
N LEU A 79 -19.32 4.38 1.81
CA LEU A 79 -19.54 5.82 1.98
C LEU A 79 -19.49 6.24 3.46
N ARG A 80 -20.01 5.40 4.35
CA ARG A 80 -19.90 5.64 5.80
C ARG A 80 -18.47 5.51 6.28
N ALA A 81 -17.72 4.52 5.82
CA ALA A 81 -16.30 4.36 6.14
C ALA A 81 -15.45 5.55 5.63
N ARG A 82 -15.83 6.14 4.51
CA ARG A 82 -15.25 7.38 3.97
C ARG A 82 -15.74 8.66 4.70
N GLY A 83 -16.63 8.55 5.70
CA GLY A 83 -17.16 9.71 6.41
C GLY A 83 -18.14 10.59 5.63
N LEU A 84 -18.55 10.18 4.41
CA LEU A 84 -19.45 10.96 3.57
C LEU A 84 -20.90 10.90 4.04
N VAL A 85 -21.28 9.79 4.67
CA VAL A 85 -22.65 9.57 5.14
C VAL A 85 -22.67 8.98 6.55
N THR A 86 -23.75 9.25 7.29
CA THR A 86 -24.09 8.58 8.54
C THR A 86 -25.40 7.80 8.40
N THR A 87 -25.54 6.70 9.13
CA THR A 87 -26.77 5.90 9.14
C THR A 87 -27.50 6.05 10.46
N ARG A 88 -28.80 6.30 10.43
CA ARG A 88 -29.65 6.35 11.63
C ARG A 88 -30.63 5.18 11.55
N GLN A 89 -30.71 4.39 12.60
CA GLN A 89 -31.60 3.22 12.65
C GLN A 89 -33.04 3.63 12.37
N GLY A 90 -33.70 2.95 11.42
CA GLY A 90 -35.05 3.25 10.99
C GLY A 90 -35.25 4.50 10.15
N ALA A 91 -34.28 5.43 10.14
CA ALA A 91 -34.39 6.71 9.41
C ALA A 91 -33.63 6.71 8.06
N GLY A 92 -32.65 5.82 7.87
CA GLY A 92 -31.88 5.71 6.62
C GLY A 92 -30.48 6.30 6.71
N ALA A 93 -29.90 6.62 5.55
CA ALA A 93 -28.58 7.22 5.43
C ALA A 93 -28.71 8.72 5.13
N PHE A 94 -27.82 9.54 5.69
CA PHE A 94 -27.81 10.99 5.56
C PHE A 94 -26.40 11.45 5.20
N VAL A 95 -26.29 12.46 4.34
CA VAL A 95 -25.02 13.13 4.04
C VAL A 95 -24.52 13.80 5.33
N ASN A 96 -23.25 13.64 5.65
CA ASN A 96 -22.68 14.26 6.83
C ASN A 96 -22.75 15.79 6.72
N SER A 97 -23.06 16.44 7.83
CA SER A 97 -23.19 17.93 7.88
C SER A 97 -21.85 18.63 7.70
N GLU A 98 -20.76 17.91 7.91
CA GLU A 98 -19.39 18.37 7.74
C GLU A 98 -18.63 17.38 6.85
N PRO A 99 -18.87 17.38 5.51
CA PRO A 99 -18.16 16.51 4.59
C PRO A 99 -16.65 16.77 4.54
N ASP A 100 -16.20 17.95 5.04
CA ASP A 100 -14.78 18.31 5.15
C ASP A 100 -14.04 17.60 6.31
N GLN A 101 -14.75 16.92 7.22
CA GLN A 101 -14.13 16.03 8.20
C GLN A 101 -13.98 14.61 7.65
N GLN A 102 -13.68 14.44 6.38
CA GLN A 102 -13.22 13.15 5.91
C GLN A 102 -11.94 12.79 6.68
N PRO A 103 -11.87 11.58 7.27
CA PRO A 103 -10.60 11.11 7.78
C PRO A 103 -9.57 11.29 6.68
N TYR A 104 -8.44 11.91 7.01
CA TYR A 104 -7.34 12.02 6.05
C TYR A 104 -7.09 10.64 5.43
N ALA A 105 -7.38 10.51 4.17
CA ALA A 105 -7.21 9.29 3.41
C ALA A 105 -6.36 9.60 2.18
N ILE A 106 -5.34 8.78 1.98
CA ILE A 106 -4.60 8.77 0.72
C ILE A 106 -5.32 7.76 -0.17
N ASP A 107 -5.84 8.22 -1.30
CA ASP A 107 -6.50 7.35 -2.27
C ASP A 107 -5.44 6.46 -2.97
N PRO A 108 -5.50 5.13 -2.81
CA PRO A 108 -4.57 4.23 -3.47
C PRO A 108 -4.62 4.31 -5.00
N ASP A 109 -5.81 4.55 -5.56
CA ASP A 109 -6.02 4.62 -7.00
C ASP A 109 -5.51 5.95 -7.58
N GLY A 110 -5.47 7.01 -6.76
CA GLY A 110 -4.87 8.31 -7.12
C GLY A 110 -3.34 8.31 -7.17
N LEU A 111 -2.68 7.25 -6.68
CA LEU A 111 -1.21 7.14 -6.65
C LEU A 111 -0.58 6.73 -8.00
N GLY A 112 -1.38 6.56 -9.05
CA GLY A 112 -0.88 6.25 -10.40
C GLY A 112 -0.12 7.39 -11.08
N SER A 113 -0.14 8.60 -10.53
CA SER A 113 0.56 9.75 -11.10
C SER A 113 1.90 10.02 -10.40
N LEU A 114 2.88 10.51 -11.16
CA LEU A 114 4.16 10.97 -10.61
C LEU A 114 3.97 12.05 -9.54
N GLY A 115 3.02 12.97 -9.74
CA GLY A 115 2.70 14.04 -8.80
C GLY A 115 2.32 13.49 -7.43
N SER A 116 1.37 12.57 -7.38
CA SER A 116 0.90 11.94 -6.14
C SER A 116 2.00 11.20 -5.39
N VAL A 117 2.90 10.53 -6.11
CA VAL A 117 4.05 9.86 -5.48
C VAL A 117 5.02 10.88 -4.86
N ILE A 118 5.26 12.01 -5.53
CA ILE A 118 6.12 13.09 -5.00
C ILE A 118 5.52 13.68 -3.72
N GLU A 119 4.22 13.96 -3.70
CA GLU A 119 3.51 14.50 -2.51
C GLU A 119 3.65 13.56 -1.31
N ILE A 120 3.52 12.25 -1.52
CA ILE A 120 3.72 11.25 -0.48
C ILE A 120 5.16 11.19 -0.01
N LEU A 121 6.14 11.27 -0.91
CA LEU A 121 7.55 11.31 -0.53
C LEU A 121 7.88 12.56 0.29
N GLU A 122 7.20 13.69 0.07
CA GLU A 122 7.32 14.89 0.90
C GLU A 122 6.77 14.65 2.32
N LEU A 123 5.59 14.05 2.43
CA LEU A 123 5.01 13.69 3.72
C LEU A 123 5.88 12.66 4.47
N ARG A 124 6.36 11.63 3.79
CA ARG A 124 7.33 10.67 4.35
C ARG A 124 8.56 11.39 4.90
N THR A 125 9.12 12.30 4.12
CA THR A 125 10.32 13.05 4.53
C THR A 125 10.07 13.77 5.86
N ALA A 126 8.95 14.46 6.01
CA ALA A 126 8.61 15.18 7.25
C ALA A 126 8.48 14.22 8.46
N VAL A 127 7.84 13.06 8.28
CA VAL A 127 7.56 12.13 9.38
C VAL A 127 8.78 11.27 9.70
N GLU A 128 9.44 10.71 8.69
CA GLU A 128 10.50 9.72 8.92
C GLU A 128 11.83 10.34 9.38
N MET A 129 12.13 11.58 8.99
CA MET A 129 13.29 12.28 9.56
C MET A 129 13.16 12.51 11.07
N GLU A 130 11.94 12.82 11.55
CA GLU A 130 11.69 12.93 12.99
C GLU A 130 11.66 11.55 13.65
N ALA A 131 11.12 10.52 13.00
CA ALA A 131 11.19 9.15 13.51
C ALA A 131 12.63 8.70 13.75
N ALA A 132 13.55 8.99 12.82
CA ALA A 132 14.97 8.65 12.97
C ALA A 132 15.63 9.40 14.15
N ALA A 133 15.31 10.67 14.33
CA ALA A 133 15.80 11.46 15.47
C ALA A 133 15.31 10.88 16.80
N ILE A 134 13.99 10.65 16.93
CA ILE A 134 13.36 10.09 18.12
C ILE A 134 13.88 8.67 18.39
N ALA A 135 14.03 7.84 17.35
CA ALA A 135 14.61 6.50 17.49
C ALA A 135 16.04 6.56 18.05
N SER A 136 16.87 7.52 17.63
CA SER A 136 18.23 7.67 18.16
C SER A 136 18.24 7.98 19.66
N GLU A 137 17.22 8.66 20.18
CA GLU A 137 17.08 8.98 21.61
C GLU A 137 16.51 7.81 22.40
N ARG A 138 15.47 7.16 21.91
CA ARG A 138 14.62 6.25 22.67
C ARG A 138 14.91 4.77 22.44
N ALA A 139 15.51 4.40 21.30
CA ALA A 139 15.69 2.99 20.95
C ALA A 139 16.47 2.22 22.03
N THR A 140 15.98 1.06 22.39
CA THR A 140 16.74 0.09 23.20
C THR A 140 17.90 -0.48 22.39
N ALA A 141 18.88 -1.08 23.08
CA ALA A 141 19.97 -1.78 22.39
C ALA A 141 19.46 -2.90 21.45
N ALA A 142 18.37 -3.56 21.82
CA ALA A 142 17.73 -4.58 20.99
C ALA A 142 17.12 -3.97 19.73
N GLN A 143 16.47 -2.81 19.82
CA GLN A 143 15.89 -2.11 18.67
C GLN A 143 16.98 -1.56 17.73
N ILE A 144 18.09 -1.04 18.25
CA ILE A 144 19.23 -0.64 17.41
C ILE A 144 19.76 -1.83 16.63
N ARG A 145 19.92 -3.00 17.28
CA ARG A 145 20.31 -4.23 16.57
C ARG A 145 19.27 -4.66 15.52
N ALA A 146 17.99 -4.47 15.79
CA ALA A 146 16.94 -4.78 14.82
C ALA A 146 17.02 -3.88 13.58
N ILE A 147 17.26 -2.57 13.74
CA ILE A 147 17.48 -1.62 12.64
C ILE A 147 18.72 -2.05 11.82
N ALA A 148 19.84 -2.34 12.48
CA ALA A 148 21.05 -2.78 11.80
C ALA A 148 20.85 -4.11 11.06
N LYS A 149 20.07 -5.05 11.64
CA LYS A 149 19.70 -6.31 10.99
C LYS A 149 18.83 -6.07 9.75
N ALA A 150 17.87 -5.16 9.81
CA ALA A 150 17.02 -4.83 8.66
C ALA A 150 17.86 -4.24 7.51
N ALA A 151 18.79 -3.32 7.80
CA ALA A 151 19.74 -2.80 6.82
C ALA A 151 20.60 -3.91 6.20
N ALA A 152 21.14 -4.81 7.01
CA ALA A 152 21.93 -5.95 6.53
C ALA A 152 21.09 -6.95 5.71
N THR A 153 19.77 -7.06 5.97
CA THR A 153 18.86 -7.88 5.15
C THR A 153 18.64 -7.25 3.78
N PHE A 154 18.48 -5.92 3.73
CA PHE A 154 18.45 -5.17 2.47
C PHE A 154 19.73 -5.39 1.66
N SER A 155 20.92 -5.25 2.27
CA SER A 155 22.21 -5.50 1.58
C SER A 155 22.30 -6.91 0.99
N ARG A 156 21.84 -7.93 1.71
CA ARG A 156 21.83 -9.31 1.18
C ARG A 156 20.84 -9.49 0.03
N ALA A 157 19.67 -8.88 0.10
CA ALA A 157 18.68 -8.96 -0.98
C ALA A 157 19.25 -8.36 -2.28
N ILE A 158 19.88 -7.19 -2.22
CA ILE A 158 20.49 -6.57 -3.40
C ILE A 158 21.67 -7.38 -3.94
N ALA A 159 22.48 -8.00 -3.07
CA ALA A 159 23.57 -8.87 -3.48
C ALA A 159 23.07 -10.12 -4.23
N ASN A 160 21.87 -10.61 -3.90
CA ASN A 160 21.19 -11.71 -4.60
C ASN A 160 20.48 -11.28 -5.89
N GLY A 161 20.51 -10.00 -6.24
CA GLY A 161 19.85 -9.46 -7.42
C GLY A 161 18.37 -9.12 -7.22
N ASP A 162 17.88 -9.13 -5.99
CA ASP A 162 16.50 -8.79 -5.66
C ASP A 162 16.25 -7.28 -5.75
N ARG A 163 15.00 -6.89 -5.99
CA ARG A 163 14.58 -5.47 -5.97
C ARG A 163 14.60 -4.86 -4.56
N ALA A 164 14.66 -5.69 -3.52
CA ALA A 164 14.76 -5.34 -2.10
C ALA A 164 13.71 -4.33 -1.61
N VAL A 165 12.51 -4.35 -2.19
CA VAL A 165 11.42 -3.40 -1.88
C VAL A 165 10.87 -3.62 -0.48
N LYS A 166 10.64 -4.88 -0.14
CA LYS A 166 10.15 -5.27 1.19
C LYS A 166 11.21 -4.97 2.26
N GLU A 167 12.44 -5.24 1.97
CA GLU A 167 13.59 -5.05 2.87
C GLU A 167 13.83 -3.56 3.16
N ASP A 168 13.63 -2.70 2.14
CA ASP A 168 13.65 -1.25 2.30
C ASP A 168 12.54 -0.78 3.24
N PHE A 169 11.31 -1.26 3.03
CA PHE A 169 10.20 -0.97 3.93
C PHE A 169 10.47 -1.46 5.36
N ASP A 170 10.93 -2.69 5.52
CA ASP A 170 11.23 -3.29 6.83
C ASP A 170 12.30 -2.48 7.59
N PHE A 171 13.26 -1.86 6.90
CA PHE A 171 14.24 -0.97 7.49
C PHE A 171 13.59 0.30 8.06
N HIS A 172 12.79 1.00 7.29
CA HIS A 172 12.05 2.18 7.74
C HIS A 172 11.07 1.85 8.88
N PHE A 173 10.39 0.72 8.78
CA PHE A 173 9.49 0.22 9.80
C PHE A 173 10.19 -0.06 11.13
N ALA A 174 11.38 -0.66 11.10
CA ALA A 174 12.18 -0.91 12.29
C ALA A 174 12.56 0.41 13.01
N ILE A 175 12.83 1.49 12.26
CA ILE A 175 13.07 2.82 12.81
C ILE A 175 11.79 3.39 13.46
N ALA A 176 10.63 3.24 12.81
CA ALA A 176 9.35 3.67 13.37
C ALA A 176 9.04 2.95 14.70
N VAL A 177 9.25 1.63 14.77
CA VAL A 177 9.12 0.84 16.01
C VAL A 177 10.07 1.34 17.10
N ALA A 178 11.28 1.73 16.74
CA ALA A 178 12.28 2.23 17.67
C ALA A 178 11.96 3.61 18.26
N THR A 179 11.01 4.35 17.70
CA THR A 179 10.48 5.59 18.29
C THR A 179 9.71 5.35 19.58
N GLN A 180 9.25 4.10 19.83
CA GLN A 180 8.34 3.73 20.92
C GLN A 180 7.02 4.52 20.90
N ASN A 181 6.59 4.98 19.72
CA ASN A 181 5.35 5.69 19.51
C ASN A 181 4.52 4.98 18.42
N ALA A 182 3.41 4.36 18.85
CA ALA A 182 2.52 3.59 17.98
C ALA A 182 1.97 4.40 16.77
N ARG A 183 1.97 5.74 16.84
CA ARG A 183 1.48 6.57 15.73
C ARG A 183 2.45 6.59 14.56
N PHE A 184 3.76 6.57 14.80
CA PHE A 184 4.75 6.40 13.73
C PHE A 184 4.65 5.02 13.09
N VAL A 185 4.42 3.98 13.90
CA VAL A 185 4.23 2.61 13.41
C VAL A 185 2.99 2.55 12.51
N GLY A 186 1.81 2.98 13.02
CA GLY A 186 0.57 2.97 12.25
C GLY A 186 0.63 3.84 10.99
N PHE A 187 1.37 4.96 11.01
CA PHE A 187 1.59 5.77 9.83
C PHE A 187 2.39 5.01 8.76
N LEU A 188 3.48 4.35 9.15
CA LEU A 188 4.29 3.55 8.20
C LEU A 188 3.52 2.32 7.68
N GLU A 189 2.72 1.65 8.52
CA GLU A 189 1.85 0.55 8.09
C GLU A 189 0.82 1.02 7.05
N PHE A 190 0.16 2.14 7.34
CA PHE A 190 -0.80 2.74 6.41
C PHE A 190 -0.14 3.11 5.07
N LEU A 191 1.04 3.71 5.11
CA LEU A 191 1.79 4.05 3.91
C LEU A 191 2.38 2.83 3.21
N GLY A 192 2.82 1.81 3.94
CA GLY A 192 3.53 0.66 3.37
C GLY A 192 2.72 -0.10 2.32
N GLY A 193 1.38 -0.12 2.46
CA GLY A 193 0.48 -0.64 1.43
C GLY A 193 0.36 0.24 0.18
N LEU A 194 0.70 1.52 0.29
CA LEU A 194 0.48 2.54 -0.73
C LEU A 194 1.78 2.99 -1.42
N ILE A 195 2.92 2.91 -0.74
CA ILE A 195 4.17 3.60 -1.12
C ILE A 195 5.26 2.63 -1.53
N ILE A 196 4.95 1.49 -2.05
CA ILE A 196 5.96 0.74 -2.78
C ILE A 196 5.82 1.06 -4.29
N PRO A 197 6.08 2.32 -4.72
CA PRO A 197 5.96 2.73 -6.13
C PRO A 197 6.95 1.98 -7.02
N ARG A 198 8.00 1.39 -6.43
CA ARG A 198 9.00 0.60 -7.15
C ARG A 198 8.43 -0.65 -7.80
N GLN A 199 7.25 -1.14 -7.34
CA GLN A 199 6.59 -2.29 -7.97
C GLN A 199 5.80 -1.90 -9.23
N SER A 200 5.23 -0.71 -9.26
CA SER A 200 4.39 -0.24 -10.37
C SER A 200 5.18 0.45 -11.49
N ILE A 201 6.40 0.92 -11.21
CA ILE A 201 7.22 1.59 -12.22
C ILE A 201 8.27 0.62 -12.74
N ARG A 202 8.13 0.24 -14.00
CA ARG A 202 9.09 -0.55 -14.78
C ARG A 202 10.36 0.24 -15.13
N THR A 203 10.94 0.92 -14.15
CA THR A 203 11.99 1.91 -14.34
C THR A 203 13.33 1.32 -14.79
N PHE A 204 13.53 0.03 -14.66
CA PHE A 204 14.80 -0.63 -14.95
C PHE A 204 14.67 -1.83 -15.91
N ASP A 205 13.57 -1.91 -16.69
CA ASP A 205 13.38 -3.02 -17.62
C ASP A 205 14.58 -3.10 -18.58
N GLY A 206 15.39 -4.17 -18.44
CA GLY A 206 16.59 -4.40 -19.24
C GLY A 206 17.88 -3.69 -18.79
N LYS A 207 17.88 -2.89 -17.69
CA LYS A 207 19.04 -2.10 -17.23
C LYS A 207 19.55 -2.59 -15.86
N ALA A 208 19.94 -3.85 -15.74
CA ALA A 208 20.34 -4.48 -14.47
C ALA A 208 21.49 -3.73 -13.76
N GLU A 209 22.48 -3.24 -14.48
CA GLU A 209 23.60 -2.50 -13.91
C GLU A 209 23.18 -1.15 -13.32
N LEU A 210 22.26 -0.45 -13.97
CA LEU A 210 21.72 0.81 -13.46
C LEU A 210 20.90 0.57 -12.18
N GLN A 211 20.08 -0.47 -12.17
CA GLN A 211 19.34 -0.91 -10.98
C GLN A 211 20.29 -1.23 -9.82
N LYS A 212 21.35 -1.97 -10.09
CA LYS A 212 22.34 -2.34 -9.08
C LYS A 212 22.97 -1.09 -8.45
N ARG A 213 23.50 -0.17 -9.25
CA ARG A 213 24.07 1.10 -8.76
C ARG A 213 23.09 1.93 -7.94
N TYR A 214 21.84 1.96 -8.38
CA TYR A 214 20.74 2.61 -7.66
C TYR A 214 20.57 2.00 -6.26
N LEU A 215 20.47 0.67 -6.15
CA LEU A 215 20.30 -0.03 -4.88
C LEU A 215 21.53 0.09 -3.97
N GLU A 216 22.74 0.01 -4.51
CA GLU A 216 23.99 0.26 -3.78
C GLU A 216 24.08 1.68 -3.20
N SER A 217 23.51 2.68 -3.87
CA SER A 217 23.43 4.04 -3.32
C SER A 217 22.50 4.12 -2.11
N ILE A 218 21.37 3.41 -2.14
CA ILE A 218 20.42 3.31 -1.01
C ILE A 218 21.08 2.59 0.18
N GLU A 219 21.79 1.50 -0.07
CA GLU A 219 22.52 0.75 0.97
C GLU A 219 23.46 1.65 1.75
N LYS A 220 24.26 2.47 1.05
CA LYS A 220 25.19 3.43 1.69
C LYS A 220 24.43 4.46 2.54
N GLU A 221 23.28 4.93 2.05
CA GLU A 221 22.43 5.87 2.78
C GLU A 221 21.86 5.22 4.05
N HIS A 222 21.36 3.97 3.97
CA HIS A 222 20.89 3.20 5.13
C HIS A 222 21.98 3.06 6.17
N GLN A 223 23.22 2.73 5.77
CA GLN A 223 24.33 2.60 6.70
C GLN A 223 24.63 3.90 7.46
N VAL A 224 24.53 5.05 6.78
CA VAL A 224 24.69 6.37 7.44
C VAL A 224 23.62 6.60 8.50
N ILE A 225 22.36 6.20 8.21
CA ILE A 225 21.25 6.32 9.16
C ILE A 225 21.49 5.39 10.36
N VAL A 226 21.84 4.12 10.14
CA VAL A 226 22.17 3.14 11.19
C VAL A 226 23.26 3.69 12.10
N ASN A 227 24.33 4.21 11.53
CA ASN A 227 25.46 4.76 12.30
C ASN A 227 25.03 5.96 13.15
N ALA A 228 24.20 6.86 12.62
CA ALA A 228 23.72 8.02 13.35
C ALA A 228 22.79 7.64 14.51
N ILE A 229 21.90 6.66 14.32
CA ILE A 229 21.01 6.14 15.37
C ILE A 229 21.83 5.40 16.44
N SER A 230 22.78 4.56 16.04
CA SER A 230 23.67 3.83 16.95
C SER A 230 24.55 4.77 17.79
N ALA A 231 24.99 5.86 17.21
CA ALA A 231 25.74 6.91 17.89
C ALA A 231 24.89 7.82 18.79
N ARG A 232 23.59 7.55 18.92
CA ARG A 232 22.67 8.36 19.73
C ARG A 232 22.69 9.85 19.36
N SER A 233 22.74 10.16 18.07
CA SER A 233 22.82 11.55 17.57
C SER A 233 21.54 11.95 16.82
N PRO A 234 20.57 12.59 17.49
CA PRO A 234 19.26 12.94 16.88
C PRO A 234 19.41 13.83 15.65
N ARG A 235 20.30 14.81 15.73
CA ARG A 235 20.56 15.71 14.60
C ARG A 235 21.11 14.95 13.38
N LYS A 236 22.14 14.10 13.58
CA LYS A 236 22.72 13.33 12.49
C LYS A 236 21.72 12.31 11.91
N ALA A 237 20.92 11.68 12.76
CA ALA A 237 19.88 10.73 12.33
C ALA A 237 18.81 11.43 11.47
N ARG A 238 18.32 12.59 11.91
CA ARG A 238 17.38 13.43 11.15
C ARG A 238 17.97 13.84 9.79
N ASP A 239 19.18 14.36 9.78
CA ASP A 239 19.85 14.84 8.57
C ASP A 239 20.16 13.69 7.58
N ALA A 240 20.52 12.52 8.09
CA ALA A 240 20.77 11.32 7.29
C ALA A 240 19.47 10.81 6.63
N MET A 241 18.38 10.67 7.41
CA MET A 241 17.09 10.24 6.89
C MET A 241 16.53 11.25 5.88
N ARG A 242 16.59 12.54 6.20
CA ARG A 242 16.16 13.60 5.28
C ARG A 242 16.89 13.49 3.93
N ARG A 243 18.20 13.32 3.95
CA ARG A 243 19.02 13.19 2.75
C ARG A 243 18.64 11.97 1.94
N HIS A 244 18.48 10.82 2.60
CA HIS A 244 18.06 9.58 1.98
C HIS A 244 16.73 9.74 1.22
N LEU A 245 15.70 10.31 1.86
CA LEU A 245 14.37 10.47 1.26
C LEU A 245 14.35 11.52 0.15
N LEU A 246 15.09 12.63 0.30
CA LEU A 246 15.23 13.63 -0.77
C LEU A 246 15.98 13.07 -1.98
N ASN A 247 17.04 12.29 -1.77
CA ASN A 247 17.73 11.60 -2.85
C ASN A 247 16.81 10.58 -3.55
N GLY A 248 15.97 9.87 -2.77
CA GLY A 248 14.93 8.99 -3.30
C GLY A 248 13.95 9.72 -4.20
N LYS A 249 13.46 10.88 -3.74
CA LYS A 249 12.54 11.75 -4.51
C LYS A 249 13.20 12.23 -5.82
N GLU A 250 14.44 12.64 -5.77
CA GLU A 250 15.16 13.14 -6.96
C GLU A 250 15.43 12.01 -7.95
N ARG A 251 15.89 10.85 -7.48
CA ARG A 251 16.05 9.65 -8.31
C ARG A 251 14.74 9.27 -9.00
N TYR A 252 13.63 9.40 -8.28
CA TYR A 252 12.30 9.09 -8.81
C TYR A 252 11.90 10.04 -9.94
N LYS A 253 12.15 11.35 -9.77
CA LYS A 253 11.92 12.35 -10.83
C LYS A 253 12.74 12.07 -12.09
N GLN A 254 14.02 11.76 -11.94
CA GLN A 254 14.92 11.48 -13.08
C GLN A 254 14.46 10.26 -13.88
N LEU A 255 14.00 9.21 -13.20
CA LEU A 255 13.50 7.99 -13.85
C LEU A 255 12.16 8.18 -14.57
N SER A 256 11.42 9.23 -14.26
CA SER A 256 10.12 9.54 -14.88
C SER A 256 10.22 10.52 -16.04
N VAL A 257 11.36 11.26 -16.15
CA VAL A 257 11.61 12.25 -17.23
C VAL A 257 12.23 11.59 -18.47
N ASP A 258 12.83 10.40 -18.32
CA ASP A 258 13.29 9.57 -19.44
C ASP A 258 12.32 8.40 -19.69
N PRO A 259 11.16 8.61 -20.34
CA PRO A 259 10.40 7.51 -20.88
C PRO A 259 11.25 6.93 -22.02
N VAL A 260 11.76 5.74 -21.80
CA VAL A 260 12.54 4.99 -22.79
C VAL A 260 11.79 4.98 -24.11
N GLN A 261 12.38 5.58 -25.14
CA GLN A 261 12.04 5.38 -26.53
C GLN A 261 12.25 3.93 -26.94
#